data_d7d40a5367c8aab3591f4b57eb7879b7
#
_entry.id   d7d40a5367c8aab3591f4b57eb7879b7
#
_cell.length_a   1.000
_cell.length_b   1.000
_cell.length_c   1.000
_cell.angle_alpha   90.00
_cell.angle_beta   90.00
_cell.angle_gamma   90.00
#
_symmetry.space_group_name_H-M   'P 1'
#
loop_
_entity.id
_entity.type
_entity.pdbx_description
1 polymer ?
#
loop_
_entity_poly.entity_id
_entity_poly.type
_entity_poly.pdbx_seq_one_letter_code
_entity_poly.pdbx_strand_id
1 'polypeptide(L)'
;MKHLTAQELIEKGEHTTATLEGWVDTIRNQGKILFIVLRNEHGLFQGVVLKKNEKIFSTSKGLTDESVIRMSGSIQIQDAAPQGVELLVESIDILSKANSQLPIPVAEHAENEADLQNRLDWRWIDLRQNSKKLIFEIWTTMEQAARNYWVSNGYIEIHSPKLLGTPSEGAAELFELDYFGKKAYLAQSPQFYKQMAVASGFDKVFEVGPVFRANPSFTSRHDTEFTGYDMELSYIDSHYDIMDEEERWLEAMIRTVKEVHGKKIYDSYSRDVIVPTLPFPRIPLRDAKEMLAKKGVNSEKSDDLSPEEERALSEIIKEKYGHEFVFVTEYPVSARPFYHMRLEGDQTLTKSFDLLWNGIEITTGAQREHRYEQLMKQAEEKSLHKEPLEFYFNFFKYGCPPHGGIGLSPSRLLMKLLNVSNVREVTYLYRGPKRLTP
;
A
#
# COMPACT_ATOMS: atom_id res chain seq x y z
N MET A 1 4.40 28.58 -8.56
CA MET A 1 3.59 28.90 -9.77
C MET A 1 2.64 27.72 -9.96
N LYS A 2 1.36 27.92 -10.18
CA LYS A 2 0.42 26.82 -10.44
C LYS A 2 0.57 26.39 -11.90
N HIS A 3 0.79 25.11 -12.17
CA HIS A 3 0.75 24.61 -13.55
C HIS A 3 -0.68 24.71 -14.08
N LEU A 4 -0.82 25.15 -15.33
CA LEU A 4 -2.12 25.27 -15.98
C LEU A 4 -2.56 23.93 -16.56
N THR A 5 -3.83 23.59 -16.39
CA THR A 5 -4.47 22.47 -17.08
C THR A 5 -4.77 22.86 -18.54
N ALA A 6 -5.03 21.87 -19.39
CA ALA A 6 -5.44 22.12 -20.77
C ALA A 6 -6.73 22.98 -20.83
N GLN A 7 -7.70 22.70 -19.95
CA GLN A 7 -8.93 23.45 -19.87
C GLN A 7 -8.68 24.92 -19.50
N GLU A 8 -7.81 25.15 -18.49
CA GLU A 8 -7.45 26.55 -18.12
C GLU A 8 -6.72 27.28 -19.25
N LEU A 9 -5.93 26.55 -20.08
CA LEU A 9 -5.33 27.16 -21.29
C LEU A 9 -6.39 27.50 -22.34
N ILE A 10 -7.33 26.63 -22.61
CA ILE A 10 -8.43 26.84 -23.56
C ILE A 10 -9.31 28.02 -23.09
N GLU A 11 -9.63 28.08 -21.79
CA GLU A 11 -10.40 29.16 -21.19
C GLU A 11 -9.70 30.55 -21.28
N LYS A 12 -8.36 30.60 -21.25
CA LYS A 12 -7.59 31.81 -21.47
C LYS A 12 -7.77 32.37 -22.89
N GLY A 13 -8.10 31.49 -23.82
CA GLY A 13 -8.38 31.84 -25.20
C GLY A 13 -7.16 31.78 -26.13
N GLU A 14 -7.45 31.54 -27.39
CA GLU A 14 -6.48 31.50 -28.47
C GLU A 14 -5.69 32.81 -28.62
N HIS A 15 -4.43 32.71 -29.00
CA HIS A 15 -3.47 33.79 -29.15
C HIS A 15 -3.09 34.54 -27.85
N THR A 16 -3.59 34.16 -26.69
CA THR A 16 -3.09 34.70 -25.41
C THR A 16 -1.77 34.04 -25.02
N THR A 17 -0.95 34.73 -24.25
CA THR A 17 0.33 34.20 -23.80
C THR A 17 0.15 33.28 -22.60
N ALA A 18 0.80 32.12 -22.66
CA ALA A 18 0.89 31.18 -21.53
C ALA A 18 2.33 30.68 -21.34
N THR A 19 2.59 30.18 -20.15
CA THR A 19 3.86 29.55 -19.76
C THR A 19 3.58 28.18 -19.23
N LEU A 20 4.34 27.17 -19.71
CA LEU A 20 4.31 25.80 -19.27
C LEU A 20 5.70 25.39 -18.79
N GLU A 21 5.74 24.63 -17.71
CA GLU A 21 6.95 23.99 -17.18
C GLU A 21 6.76 22.48 -17.14
N GLY A 22 7.85 21.74 -17.32
CA GLY A 22 7.81 20.28 -17.24
C GLY A 22 9.09 19.63 -17.77
N TRP A 23 9.06 18.32 -17.77
CA TRP A 23 10.09 17.49 -18.40
C TRP A 23 9.84 17.41 -19.91
N VAL A 24 10.90 17.49 -20.70
CA VAL A 24 10.88 17.19 -22.13
C VAL A 24 10.64 15.69 -22.29
N ASP A 25 9.47 15.32 -22.76
CA ASP A 25 9.09 13.93 -23.01
C ASP A 25 9.60 13.46 -24.39
N THR A 26 9.36 14.25 -25.42
CA THR A 26 9.76 13.90 -26.79
C THR A 26 10.04 15.18 -27.60
N ILE A 27 11.05 15.09 -28.47
CA ILE A 27 11.37 16.14 -29.44
C ILE A 27 11.25 15.57 -30.86
N ARG A 28 10.37 16.16 -31.69
CA ARG A 28 10.17 15.76 -33.07
C ARG A 28 10.57 16.88 -34.03
N ASN A 29 11.63 16.67 -34.80
CA ASN A 29 12.13 17.64 -35.77
C ASN A 29 11.61 17.31 -37.18
N GLN A 30 10.79 18.19 -37.77
CA GLN A 30 10.23 18.08 -39.12
C GLN A 30 10.81 19.13 -40.09
N GLY A 31 12.10 19.44 -39.92
CA GLY A 31 12.83 20.33 -40.79
C GLY A 31 12.57 21.81 -40.55
N LYS A 32 11.40 22.35 -40.88
CA LYS A 32 11.03 23.74 -40.64
C LYS A 32 10.30 23.98 -39.32
N ILE A 33 9.83 22.93 -38.69
CA ILE A 33 9.06 22.92 -37.46
C ILE A 33 9.67 21.89 -36.53
N LEU A 34 9.74 22.22 -35.25
CA LEU A 34 10.16 21.34 -34.21
C LEU A 34 9.05 21.31 -33.15
N PHE A 35 8.62 20.10 -32.76
CA PHE A 35 7.66 19.88 -31.72
C PHE A 35 8.37 19.45 -30.46
N ILE A 36 8.06 20.10 -29.33
CA ILE A 36 8.50 19.71 -28.00
C ILE A 36 7.29 19.25 -27.22
N VAL A 37 7.26 18.00 -26.79
CA VAL A 37 6.24 17.52 -25.88
C VAL A 37 6.76 17.66 -24.46
N LEU A 38 6.05 18.40 -23.62
CA LEU A 38 6.33 18.51 -22.18
C LEU A 38 5.40 17.60 -21.39
N ARG A 39 5.94 16.97 -20.39
CA ARG A 39 5.19 16.21 -19.39
C ARG A 39 5.21 16.95 -18.06
N ASN A 40 4.03 17.20 -17.48
CA ASN A 40 3.87 17.70 -16.12
C ASN A 40 2.75 16.95 -15.39
N GLU A 41 2.33 17.43 -14.22
CA GLU A 41 1.30 16.78 -13.40
C GLU A 41 -0.10 16.72 -14.05
N HIS A 42 -0.37 17.56 -15.06
CA HIS A 42 -1.63 17.61 -15.79
C HIS A 42 -1.60 16.86 -17.12
N GLY A 43 -0.48 16.20 -17.45
CA GLY A 43 -0.34 15.39 -18.65
C GLY A 43 0.70 15.91 -19.64
N LEU A 44 0.45 15.64 -20.93
CA LEU A 44 1.34 16.00 -22.03
C LEU A 44 0.85 17.29 -22.71
N PHE A 45 1.77 18.21 -22.96
CA PHE A 45 1.52 19.48 -23.66
C PHE A 45 2.50 19.63 -24.81
N GLN A 46 2.06 20.19 -25.93
CA GLN A 46 2.90 20.39 -27.09
C GLN A 46 3.30 21.85 -27.24
N GLY A 47 4.58 22.09 -27.49
CA GLY A 47 5.11 23.37 -27.98
C GLY A 47 5.59 23.25 -29.43
N VAL A 48 5.22 24.25 -30.24
CA VAL A 48 5.61 24.33 -31.65
C VAL A 48 6.68 25.41 -31.80
N VAL A 49 7.85 25.03 -32.27
CA VAL A 49 8.97 25.94 -32.54
C VAL A 49 9.19 26.09 -34.05
N LEU A 50 9.05 27.30 -34.57
CA LEU A 50 9.26 27.57 -36.00
C LEU A 50 10.73 27.87 -36.29
N LYS A 51 11.26 27.35 -37.37
CA LYS A 51 12.66 27.60 -37.82
C LYS A 51 12.99 29.09 -38.04
N LYS A 52 12.00 29.91 -38.36
CA LYS A 52 12.20 31.36 -38.50
C LYS A 52 12.71 32.01 -37.21
N ASN A 53 12.49 31.39 -36.05
CA ASN A 53 13.04 31.80 -34.76
C ASN A 53 14.34 30.99 -34.48
N GLU A 54 15.41 31.40 -35.20
CA GLU A 54 16.66 30.62 -35.25
C GLU A 54 17.25 30.32 -33.86
N LYS A 55 17.20 31.31 -32.95
CA LYS A 55 17.76 31.15 -31.59
C LYS A 55 17.03 30.04 -30.80
N ILE A 56 15.70 30.10 -30.74
CA ILE A 56 14.88 29.15 -30.02
C ILE A 56 14.98 27.77 -30.70
N PHE A 57 14.95 27.74 -32.03
CA PHE A 57 15.06 26.53 -32.80
C PHE A 57 16.41 25.79 -32.56
N SER A 58 17.51 26.54 -32.49
CA SER A 58 18.82 26.01 -32.15
C SER A 58 18.89 25.50 -30.72
N THR A 59 18.36 26.27 -29.75
CA THR A 59 18.26 25.83 -28.35
C THR A 59 17.48 24.54 -28.24
N SER A 60 16.32 24.46 -28.93
CA SER A 60 15.46 23.26 -28.90
C SER A 60 16.14 22.02 -29.45
N LYS A 61 16.98 22.15 -30.48
CA LYS A 61 17.79 21.02 -31.00
C LYS A 61 18.83 20.51 -30.02
N GLY A 62 19.28 21.32 -29.09
CA GLY A 62 20.27 20.97 -28.05
C GLY A 62 19.66 20.39 -26.78
N LEU A 63 18.33 20.30 -26.70
CA LEU A 63 17.63 19.68 -25.58
C LEU A 63 17.78 18.15 -25.65
N THR A 64 17.76 17.54 -24.49
CA THR A 64 17.70 16.09 -24.32
C THR A 64 16.39 15.71 -23.64
N ASP A 65 15.90 14.51 -23.90
CA ASP A 65 14.75 13.98 -23.21
C ASP A 65 14.99 14.03 -21.68
N GLU A 66 13.94 14.23 -20.94
CA GLU A 66 13.95 14.43 -19.47
C GLU A 66 14.66 15.70 -18.98
N SER A 67 15.08 16.62 -19.86
CA SER A 67 15.43 17.98 -19.44
C SER A 67 14.21 18.72 -18.91
N VAL A 68 14.38 19.51 -17.87
CA VAL A 68 13.31 20.36 -17.32
C VAL A 68 13.41 21.73 -17.96
N ILE A 69 12.34 22.17 -18.61
CA ILE A 69 12.31 23.46 -19.28
C ILE A 69 11.05 24.25 -18.90
N ARG A 70 11.15 25.56 -19.09
CA ARG A 70 10.04 26.48 -19.15
C ARG A 70 9.91 26.93 -20.57
N MET A 71 8.73 26.81 -21.17
CA MET A 71 8.41 27.38 -22.47
C MET A 71 7.25 28.35 -22.36
N SER A 72 7.37 29.53 -23.01
CA SER A 72 6.31 30.51 -23.08
C SER A 72 6.00 30.78 -24.54
N GLY A 73 4.76 31.08 -24.82
CA GLY A 73 4.30 31.36 -26.17
C GLY A 73 2.80 31.61 -26.23
N SER A 74 2.27 31.82 -27.44
CA SER A 74 0.85 32.03 -27.66
C SER A 74 0.10 30.72 -27.77
N ILE A 75 -1.07 30.61 -27.11
CA ILE A 75 -1.95 29.48 -27.13
C ILE A 75 -2.54 29.29 -28.54
N GLN A 76 -2.53 28.05 -29.03
CA GLN A 76 -3.22 27.64 -30.24
C GLN A 76 -4.14 26.47 -29.89
N ILE A 77 -5.40 26.55 -30.34
CA ILE A 77 -6.34 25.44 -30.19
C ILE A 77 -6.16 24.55 -31.41
N GLN A 78 -5.79 23.28 -31.18
CA GLN A 78 -5.42 22.34 -32.23
C GLN A 78 -5.81 20.91 -31.83
N ASP A 79 -6.84 20.36 -32.45
CA ASP A 79 -7.35 19.01 -32.12
C ASP A 79 -6.32 17.89 -32.25
N ALA A 80 -5.31 18.06 -33.12
CA ALA A 80 -4.24 17.10 -33.31
C ALA A 80 -3.15 17.17 -32.21
N ALA A 81 -3.16 18.21 -31.38
CA ALA A 81 -2.23 18.33 -30.26
C ALA A 81 -2.70 17.52 -29.03
N PRO A 82 -1.80 17.07 -28.17
CA PRO A 82 -2.19 16.50 -26.89
C PRO A 82 -3.17 17.41 -26.17
N GLN A 83 -4.29 16.87 -25.70
CA GLN A 83 -5.35 17.58 -24.98
C GLN A 83 -6.01 18.75 -25.78
N GLY A 84 -5.85 18.80 -27.11
CA GLY A 84 -6.50 19.79 -27.95
C GLY A 84 -5.89 21.20 -27.93
N VAL A 85 -4.72 21.38 -27.30
CA VAL A 85 -4.08 22.71 -27.15
C VAL A 85 -2.55 22.60 -27.26
N GLU A 86 -1.93 23.60 -27.91
CA GLU A 86 -0.49 23.72 -28.02
C GLU A 86 -0.02 25.17 -27.81
N LEU A 87 1.27 25.38 -27.59
CA LEU A 87 1.90 26.69 -27.57
C LEU A 87 2.73 26.91 -28.83
N LEU A 88 2.48 28.02 -29.52
CA LEU A 88 3.45 28.59 -30.47
C LEU A 88 4.56 29.26 -29.67
N VAL A 89 5.71 28.56 -29.54
CA VAL A 89 6.78 28.90 -28.60
C VAL A 89 7.52 30.18 -29.01
N GLU A 90 7.62 31.13 -28.09
CA GLU A 90 8.31 32.39 -28.22
C GLU A 90 9.58 32.50 -27.36
N SER A 91 9.66 31.71 -26.28
CA SER A 91 10.85 31.59 -25.44
C SER A 91 10.97 30.22 -24.80
N ILE A 92 12.21 29.80 -24.54
CA ILE A 92 12.55 28.57 -23.79
C ILE A 92 13.68 28.89 -22.82
N ASP A 93 13.43 28.59 -21.54
CA ASP A 93 14.45 28.57 -20.49
C ASP A 93 14.75 27.14 -20.09
N ILE A 94 16.01 26.74 -20.12
CA ILE A 94 16.45 25.42 -19.63
C ILE A 94 16.66 25.53 -18.13
N LEU A 95 15.75 24.94 -17.34
CA LEU A 95 15.81 24.96 -15.88
C LEU A 95 16.82 23.90 -15.37
N SER A 96 16.84 22.74 -16.02
CA SER A 96 17.80 21.67 -15.73
C SER A 96 18.00 20.79 -16.96
N LYS A 97 19.22 20.65 -17.43
CA LYS A 97 19.53 19.80 -18.58
C LYS A 97 19.81 18.38 -18.12
N ALA A 98 19.09 17.42 -18.68
CA ALA A 98 19.33 15.99 -18.43
C ALA A 98 20.53 15.46 -19.23
N ASN A 99 21.14 14.38 -18.72
CA ASN A 99 22.06 13.59 -19.51
C ASN A 99 21.32 12.97 -20.71
N SER A 100 21.97 12.92 -21.86
CA SER A 100 21.39 12.32 -23.07
C SER A 100 21.20 10.81 -22.99
N GLN A 101 21.89 10.14 -22.07
CA GLN A 101 21.76 8.72 -21.82
C GLN A 101 21.07 8.51 -20.47
N LEU A 102 19.78 8.09 -20.51
CA LEU A 102 19.03 7.74 -19.32
C LEU A 102 19.39 6.33 -18.86
N PRO A 103 19.46 6.08 -17.54
CA PRO A 103 19.77 4.76 -17.00
C PRO A 103 18.63 3.73 -17.20
N ILE A 104 17.40 4.21 -17.27
CA ILE A 104 16.19 3.42 -17.56
C ILE A 104 15.25 4.25 -18.46
N PRO A 105 14.40 3.60 -19.29
CA PRO A 105 13.41 4.32 -20.08
C PRO A 105 12.31 4.89 -19.19
N VAL A 106 11.77 6.06 -19.58
CA VAL A 106 10.66 6.73 -18.90
C VAL A 106 9.32 6.57 -19.66
N ALA A 107 9.39 6.24 -20.96
CA ALA A 107 8.19 6.08 -21.76
C ALA A 107 7.28 4.97 -21.21
N GLU A 108 5.97 5.26 -21.15
CA GLU A 108 4.96 4.24 -20.84
C GLU A 108 5.02 3.11 -21.87
N HIS A 109 4.96 1.85 -21.40
CA HIS A 109 4.97 0.66 -22.25
C HIS A 109 6.18 0.59 -23.22
N ALA A 110 7.35 1.04 -22.78
CA ALA A 110 8.56 0.89 -23.58
C ALA A 110 8.80 -0.59 -23.94
N GLU A 111 9.13 -0.88 -25.21
CA GLU A 111 9.43 -2.25 -25.69
C GLU A 111 10.51 -2.95 -24.85
N ASN A 112 11.42 -2.19 -24.26
CA ASN A 112 12.50 -2.64 -23.39
C ASN A 112 12.31 -2.06 -21.98
N GLU A 113 11.25 -2.43 -21.27
CA GLU A 113 11.10 -2.06 -19.87
C GLU A 113 12.30 -2.60 -19.06
N ALA A 114 12.92 -1.76 -18.23
CA ALA A 114 13.99 -2.19 -17.36
C ALA A 114 13.48 -3.23 -16.35
N ASP A 115 14.33 -4.20 -15.99
CA ASP A 115 14.00 -5.16 -14.95
C ASP A 115 13.72 -4.46 -13.61
N LEU A 116 12.98 -5.14 -12.73
CA LEU A 116 12.54 -4.56 -11.46
C LEU A 116 13.70 -4.07 -10.59
N GLN A 117 14.87 -4.76 -10.61
CA GLN A 117 16.01 -4.36 -9.80
C GLN A 117 16.58 -3.03 -10.27
N ASN A 118 16.76 -2.85 -11.58
CA ASN A 118 17.21 -1.59 -12.17
C ASN A 118 16.19 -0.47 -11.94
N ARG A 119 14.90 -0.76 -12.05
CA ARG A 119 13.84 0.24 -11.75
C ARG A 119 13.86 0.67 -10.28
N LEU A 120 14.14 -0.22 -9.35
CA LEU A 120 14.30 0.12 -7.94
C LEU A 120 15.58 0.92 -7.66
N ASP A 121 16.68 0.68 -8.41
CA ASP A 121 17.89 1.47 -8.30
C ASP A 121 17.71 2.91 -8.79
N TRP A 122 16.87 3.08 -9.81
CA TRP A 122 16.52 4.38 -10.39
C TRP A 122 15.08 4.78 -10.14
N ARG A 123 14.58 4.46 -8.94
CA ARG A 123 13.15 4.59 -8.59
C ARG A 123 12.58 5.98 -8.86
N TRP A 124 13.34 7.05 -8.62
CA TRP A 124 12.87 8.42 -8.91
C TRP A 124 12.68 8.73 -10.40
N ILE A 125 13.33 7.96 -11.29
CA ILE A 125 13.10 8.03 -12.74
C ILE A 125 11.92 7.13 -13.12
N ASP A 126 11.87 5.91 -12.60
CA ASP A 126 10.74 4.97 -12.78
C ASP A 126 9.39 5.62 -12.40
N LEU A 127 9.35 6.38 -11.33
CA LEU A 127 8.15 7.07 -10.85
C LEU A 127 7.73 8.28 -11.71
N ARG A 128 8.45 8.63 -12.76
CA ARG A 128 8.02 9.66 -13.73
C ARG A 128 6.93 9.16 -14.67
N GLN A 129 6.76 7.84 -14.79
CA GLN A 129 5.66 7.25 -15.55
C GLN A 129 4.31 7.52 -14.84
N ASN A 130 3.31 7.92 -15.60
CA ASN A 130 1.99 8.25 -15.03
C ASN A 130 1.32 7.04 -14.37
N SER A 131 1.47 5.85 -14.94
CA SER A 131 0.97 4.61 -14.35
C SER A 131 1.60 4.33 -12.98
N LYS A 132 2.90 4.56 -12.81
CA LYS A 132 3.61 4.39 -11.53
C LYS A 132 3.24 5.46 -10.51
N LYS A 133 3.08 6.72 -10.94
CA LYS A 133 2.61 7.82 -10.09
C LYS A 133 1.18 7.57 -9.59
N LEU A 134 0.31 7.04 -10.46
CA LEU A 134 -1.06 6.70 -10.11
C LEU A 134 -1.16 5.75 -8.90
N ILE A 135 -0.20 4.85 -8.70
CA ILE A 135 -0.13 3.95 -7.52
C ILE A 135 -0.22 4.77 -6.22
N PHE A 136 0.53 5.89 -6.15
CA PHE A 136 0.61 6.73 -4.94
C PHE A 136 -0.57 7.69 -4.82
N GLU A 137 -1.19 8.09 -5.93
CA GLU A 137 -2.49 8.78 -5.91
C GLU A 137 -3.57 7.87 -5.31
N ILE A 138 -3.59 6.60 -5.72
CA ILE A 138 -4.52 5.59 -5.18
C ILE A 138 -4.21 5.30 -3.72
N TRP A 139 -2.93 5.15 -3.34
CA TRP A 139 -2.54 4.98 -1.94
C TRP A 139 -3.05 6.12 -1.06
N THR A 140 -2.86 7.37 -1.50
CA THR A 140 -3.35 8.56 -0.79
C THR A 140 -4.86 8.53 -0.60
N THR A 141 -5.61 8.20 -1.66
CA THR A 141 -7.07 8.09 -1.60
C THR A 141 -7.52 6.95 -0.69
N MET A 142 -6.86 5.81 -0.77
CA MET A 142 -7.12 4.63 0.06
C MET A 142 -6.91 4.95 1.55
N GLU A 143 -5.77 5.56 1.89
CA GLU A 143 -5.47 5.95 3.27
C GLU A 143 -6.43 7.01 3.81
N GLN A 144 -6.75 8.02 2.99
CA GLN A 144 -7.72 9.04 3.36
C GLN A 144 -9.11 8.45 3.60
N ALA A 145 -9.55 7.52 2.75
CA ALA A 145 -10.84 6.85 2.90
C ALA A 145 -10.87 5.98 4.16
N ALA A 146 -9.78 5.27 4.46
CA ALA A 146 -9.63 4.48 5.67
C ALA A 146 -9.76 5.35 6.93
N ARG A 147 -9.00 6.46 7.00
CA ARG A 147 -9.05 7.41 8.13
C ARG A 147 -10.42 8.04 8.27
N ASN A 148 -11.05 8.45 7.17
CA ASN A 148 -12.41 9.02 7.19
C ASN A 148 -13.43 8.04 7.77
N TYR A 149 -13.37 6.77 7.39
CA TYR A 149 -14.24 5.75 7.95
C TYR A 149 -14.02 5.61 9.46
N TRP A 150 -12.79 5.42 9.91
CA TRP A 150 -12.48 5.22 11.32
C TRP A 150 -12.90 6.43 12.18
N VAL A 151 -12.52 7.63 11.78
CA VAL A 151 -12.88 8.85 12.52
C VAL A 151 -14.40 9.05 12.58
N SER A 152 -15.11 8.81 11.47
CA SER A 152 -16.58 8.90 11.42
C SER A 152 -17.30 7.84 12.27
N ASN A 153 -16.63 6.72 12.56
CA ASN A 153 -17.15 5.64 13.41
C ASN A 153 -16.58 5.68 14.85
N GLY A 154 -16.02 6.83 15.26
CA GLY A 154 -15.61 7.09 16.63
C GLY A 154 -14.25 6.51 17.03
N TYR A 155 -13.43 6.11 16.07
CA TYR A 155 -12.05 5.71 16.34
C TYR A 155 -11.16 6.92 16.61
N ILE A 156 -10.22 6.76 17.53
CA ILE A 156 -9.16 7.73 17.85
C ILE A 156 -7.85 7.23 17.27
N GLU A 157 -7.14 8.09 16.51
CA GLU A 157 -5.82 7.76 16.02
C GLU A 157 -4.79 7.85 17.14
N ILE A 158 -3.97 6.82 17.26
CA ILE A 158 -2.84 6.78 18.20
C ILE A 158 -1.52 6.68 17.42
N HIS A 159 -0.44 7.11 18.03
CA HIS A 159 0.92 7.02 17.50
C HIS A 159 1.81 6.32 18.51
N SER A 160 1.97 5.01 18.35
CA SER A 160 2.77 4.20 19.27
C SER A 160 4.28 4.40 19.05
N PRO A 161 5.11 4.25 20.08
CA PRO A 161 6.55 4.27 19.92
C PRO A 161 7.03 3.12 19.01
N LYS A 162 8.06 3.40 18.20
CA LYS A 162 8.69 2.42 17.30
C LYS A 162 10.03 1.90 17.84
N LEU A 163 10.51 2.47 18.95
CA LEU A 163 11.65 1.98 19.71
C LEU A 163 11.12 1.24 20.94
N LEU A 164 11.36 -0.05 21.03
CA LEU A 164 10.79 -0.92 22.05
C LEU A 164 11.89 -1.51 22.93
N GLY A 165 11.61 -1.65 24.22
CA GLY A 165 12.48 -2.35 25.15
C GLY A 165 12.31 -3.87 25.13
N THR A 166 11.23 -4.39 24.48
CA THR A 166 10.94 -5.83 24.35
C THR A 166 10.20 -6.11 23.06
N PRO A 167 10.39 -7.31 22.47
CA PRO A 167 9.66 -7.74 21.26
C PRO A 167 8.16 -7.84 21.50
N SER A 168 7.35 -7.44 20.52
CA SER A 168 5.88 -7.56 20.57
C SER A 168 5.35 -8.88 19.98
N GLU A 169 6.02 -9.41 18.95
CA GLU A 169 5.56 -10.58 18.17
C GLU A 169 6.47 -11.81 18.33
N GLY A 170 7.25 -11.87 19.43
CA GLY A 170 8.25 -12.88 19.65
C GLY A 170 9.66 -12.48 19.22
N ALA A 171 10.66 -13.32 19.54
CA ALA A 171 12.08 -13.00 19.36
C ALA A 171 12.59 -13.15 17.91
N ALA A 172 11.78 -13.67 17.00
CA ALA A 172 12.15 -13.85 15.60
C ALA A 172 11.98 -12.55 14.80
N GLU A 173 12.80 -12.37 13.76
CA GLU A 173 12.69 -11.27 12.80
C GLU A 173 12.75 -9.86 13.41
N LEU A 174 13.65 -9.65 14.39
CA LEU A 174 13.85 -8.37 15.06
C LEU A 174 15.04 -7.59 14.51
N PHE A 175 14.87 -6.29 14.31
CA PHE A 175 15.98 -5.36 14.19
C PHE A 175 16.37 -4.88 15.58
N GLU A 176 17.55 -5.29 16.04
CA GLU A 176 18.15 -4.81 17.29
C GLU A 176 18.97 -3.54 17.06
N LEU A 177 18.99 -2.65 18.06
CA LEU A 177 19.80 -1.43 18.04
C LEU A 177 20.32 -1.07 19.43
N ASP A 178 21.40 -0.32 19.49
CA ASP A 178 21.87 0.28 20.72
C ASP A 178 21.06 1.54 21.03
N TYR A 179 20.50 1.59 22.23
CA TYR A 179 19.75 2.73 22.74
C TYR A 179 20.38 3.22 24.04
N PHE A 180 21.36 4.12 23.92
CA PHE A 180 22.11 4.68 25.07
C PHE A 180 22.72 3.58 25.97
N GLY A 181 23.38 2.59 25.34
CA GLY A 181 23.99 1.46 26.05
C GLY A 181 23.01 0.40 26.53
N LYS A 182 21.74 0.48 26.13
CA LYS A 182 20.72 -0.55 26.36
C LYS A 182 20.29 -1.16 25.01
N LYS A 183 19.88 -2.42 25.05
CA LYS A 183 19.31 -3.08 23.89
C LYS A 183 17.90 -2.58 23.65
N ALA A 184 17.59 -2.19 22.42
CA ALA A 184 16.25 -1.85 21.96
C ALA A 184 15.94 -2.54 20.64
N TYR A 185 14.69 -2.49 20.24
CA TYR A 185 14.17 -3.15 19.03
C TYR A 185 13.27 -2.20 18.25
N LEU A 186 13.28 -2.32 16.93
CA LEU A 186 12.27 -1.69 16.09
C LEU A 186 10.93 -2.45 16.19
N ALA A 187 9.84 -1.71 16.24
CA ALA A 187 8.49 -2.27 16.42
C ALA A 187 8.08 -3.14 15.23
N GLN A 188 7.69 -4.39 15.48
CA GLN A 188 7.12 -5.30 14.48
C GLN A 188 5.63 -5.04 14.24
N SER A 189 4.94 -4.46 15.22
CA SER A 189 3.54 -4.01 15.20
C SER A 189 3.28 -3.06 16.37
N PRO A 190 2.16 -2.32 16.40
CA PRO A 190 1.73 -1.54 17.55
C PRO A 190 0.94 -2.36 18.59
N GLN A 191 0.97 -3.69 18.53
CA GLN A 191 0.03 -4.58 19.23
C GLN A 191 -0.12 -4.27 20.72
N PHE A 192 0.97 -4.14 21.48
CA PHE A 192 0.90 -3.87 22.90
C PHE A 192 0.26 -2.51 23.21
N TYR A 193 0.53 -1.51 22.39
CA TYR A 193 0.08 -0.14 22.62
C TYR A 193 -1.37 0.11 22.22
N LYS A 194 -1.87 -0.54 21.18
CA LYS A 194 -3.30 -0.47 20.86
C LYS A 194 -4.15 -1.18 21.92
N GLN A 195 -3.66 -2.29 22.52
CA GLN A 195 -4.29 -2.92 23.66
C GLN A 195 -4.17 -2.07 24.94
N MET A 196 -3.04 -1.38 25.16
CA MET A 196 -2.87 -0.42 26.25
C MET A 196 -3.88 0.73 26.13
N ALA A 197 -4.11 1.24 24.93
CA ALA A 197 -5.11 2.28 24.70
C ALA A 197 -6.52 1.82 25.10
N VAL A 198 -6.91 0.59 24.74
CA VAL A 198 -8.16 -0.01 25.17
C VAL A 198 -8.22 -0.16 26.70
N ALA A 199 -7.15 -0.65 27.33
CA ALA A 199 -7.07 -0.74 28.81
C ALA A 199 -7.09 0.64 29.48
N SER A 200 -6.75 1.71 28.76
CA SER A 200 -6.83 3.10 29.22
C SER A 200 -8.22 3.73 29.03
N GLY A 201 -9.20 2.99 28.50
CA GLY A 201 -10.57 3.47 28.30
C GLY A 201 -10.85 4.11 26.94
N PHE A 202 -9.99 3.88 25.94
CA PHE A 202 -10.34 4.21 24.55
C PHE A 202 -11.16 3.09 23.96
N ASP A 203 -12.40 3.35 23.58
CA ASP A 203 -13.30 2.31 23.06
C ASP A 203 -12.85 1.78 21.70
N LYS A 204 -12.34 2.64 20.85
CA LYS A 204 -11.90 2.31 19.50
C LYS A 204 -10.66 3.12 19.13
N VAL A 205 -9.60 2.44 18.71
CA VAL A 205 -8.37 3.09 18.26
C VAL A 205 -7.90 2.54 16.93
N PHE A 206 -7.16 3.37 16.19
CA PHE A 206 -6.42 2.94 15.01
C PHE A 206 -5.05 3.58 14.96
N GLU A 207 -4.15 2.97 14.22
CA GLU A 207 -2.84 3.51 13.88
C GLU A 207 -2.51 3.22 12.43
N VAL A 208 -1.98 4.24 11.74
CA VAL A 208 -1.33 4.11 10.44
C VAL A 208 0.12 4.50 10.63
N GLY A 209 1.03 3.54 10.55
CA GLY A 209 2.43 3.82 10.86
C GLY A 209 3.41 2.76 10.39
N PRO A 210 4.72 3.08 10.44
CA PRO A 210 5.77 2.16 10.03
C PRO A 210 5.91 1.01 11.02
N VAL A 211 6.17 -0.18 10.46
CA VAL A 211 6.53 -1.40 11.19
C VAL A 211 7.72 -2.07 10.52
N PHE A 212 8.48 -2.85 11.29
CA PHE A 212 9.78 -3.37 10.89
C PHE A 212 9.87 -4.87 11.17
N ARG A 213 10.19 -5.65 10.15
CA ARG A 213 10.38 -7.10 10.31
C ARG A 213 11.67 -7.52 9.63
N ALA A 214 12.63 -8.04 10.39
CA ALA A 214 13.91 -8.53 9.90
C ALA A 214 13.75 -9.89 9.17
N ASN A 215 12.72 -10.02 8.34
CA ASN A 215 12.44 -11.24 7.59
C ASN A 215 13.50 -11.45 6.51
N PRO A 216 14.26 -12.56 6.53
CA PRO A 216 15.29 -12.84 5.54
C PRO A 216 14.72 -13.27 4.18
N SER A 217 13.42 -13.49 4.07
CA SER A 217 12.75 -13.98 2.88
C SER A 217 12.72 -12.91 1.78
N PHE A 218 13.17 -13.26 0.59
CA PHE A 218 13.13 -12.41 -0.59
C PHE A 218 11.97 -12.83 -1.52
N THR A 219 10.75 -12.71 -1.03
CA THR A 219 9.54 -13.05 -1.80
C THR A 219 8.89 -11.80 -2.40
N SER A 220 7.88 -11.97 -3.21
CA SER A 220 7.12 -10.88 -3.84
C SER A 220 6.17 -10.14 -2.89
N ARG A 221 6.02 -10.59 -1.63
CA ARG A 221 5.04 -10.06 -0.68
C ARG A 221 5.63 -9.63 0.67
N HIS A 222 6.98 -9.60 0.79
CA HIS A 222 7.67 -9.24 2.03
C HIS A 222 8.53 -8.00 1.87
N ASP A 223 8.35 -7.07 2.80
CA ASP A 223 9.16 -5.88 3.04
C ASP A 223 9.77 -6.00 4.43
N THR A 224 10.94 -5.40 4.66
CA THR A 224 11.53 -5.31 6.01
C THR A 224 11.09 -4.06 6.76
N GLU A 225 10.61 -3.05 6.04
CA GLU A 225 9.99 -1.84 6.55
C GLU A 225 8.76 -1.53 5.70
N PHE A 226 7.59 -1.41 6.30
CA PHE A 226 6.34 -1.13 5.61
C PHE A 226 5.36 -0.38 6.51
N THR A 227 4.35 0.24 5.91
CA THR A 227 3.24 0.84 6.65
C THR A 227 2.25 -0.24 7.04
N GLY A 228 1.83 -0.27 8.30
CA GLY A 228 0.73 -1.09 8.78
C GLY A 228 -0.52 -0.24 9.01
N TYR A 229 -1.68 -0.84 8.79
CA TYR A 229 -2.97 -0.32 9.24
C TYR A 229 -3.45 -1.22 10.37
N ASP A 230 -3.58 -0.66 11.55
CA ASP A 230 -3.98 -1.36 12.76
C ASP A 230 -5.24 -0.73 13.34
N MET A 231 -6.17 -1.55 13.82
CA MET A 231 -7.29 -1.10 14.63
C MET A 231 -7.51 -2.04 15.80
N GLU A 232 -8.09 -1.51 16.89
CA GLU A 232 -8.51 -2.28 18.05
C GLU A 232 -9.80 -1.67 18.60
N LEU A 233 -10.78 -2.50 18.96
CA LEU A 233 -12.06 -2.07 19.51
C LEU A 233 -12.43 -2.89 20.74
N SER A 234 -13.08 -2.25 21.70
CA SER A 234 -13.49 -2.83 22.98
C SER A 234 -14.98 -3.15 23.03
N TYR A 235 -15.38 -3.84 24.10
CA TYR A 235 -16.76 -4.25 24.39
C TYR A 235 -17.36 -5.12 23.28
N ILE A 236 -16.54 -5.99 22.69
CA ILE A 236 -16.97 -6.97 21.70
C ILE A 236 -17.49 -8.25 22.37
N ASP A 237 -18.42 -8.92 21.74
CA ASP A 237 -18.89 -10.24 22.15
C ASP A 237 -18.02 -11.36 21.58
N SER A 238 -17.52 -11.18 20.36
CA SER A 238 -16.71 -12.19 19.68
C SER A 238 -15.77 -11.59 18.62
N HIS A 239 -14.90 -12.43 18.06
CA HIS A 239 -14.07 -12.07 16.90
C HIS A 239 -14.88 -11.77 15.63
N TYR A 240 -16.16 -12.20 15.58
CA TYR A 240 -17.06 -11.87 14.46
C TYR A 240 -17.36 -10.38 14.39
N ASP A 241 -17.43 -9.67 15.53
CA ASP A 241 -17.65 -8.23 15.57
C ASP A 241 -16.52 -7.46 14.88
N ILE A 242 -15.29 -8.00 15.01
CA ILE A 242 -14.09 -7.42 14.37
C ILE A 242 -14.15 -7.66 12.86
N MET A 243 -14.53 -8.87 12.43
CA MET A 243 -14.68 -9.20 11.01
C MET A 243 -15.78 -8.36 10.35
N ASP A 244 -16.93 -8.16 11.04
CA ASP A 244 -18.01 -7.30 10.58
C ASP A 244 -17.58 -5.83 10.44
N GLU A 245 -16.72 -5.35 11.33
CA GLU A 245 -16.18 -3.99 11.26
C GLU A 245 -15.16 -3.86 10.11
N GLU A 246 -14.27 -4.85 9.95
CA GLU A 246 -13.27 -4.88 8.91
C GLU A 246 -13.88 -4.91 7.50
N GLU A 247 -14.89 -5.76 7.28
CA GLU A 247 -15.53 -5.86 5.97
C GLU A 247 -16.28 -4.58 5.58
N ARG A 248 -16.94 -3.90 6.54
CA ARG A 248 -17.58 -2.59 6.29
C ARG A 248 -16.55 -1.51 5.95
N TRP A 249 -15.45 -1.48 6.68
CA TRP A 249 -14.36 -0.56 6.44
C TRP A 249 -13.71 -0.76 5.07
N LEU A 250 -13.38 -2.02 4.72
CA LEU A 250 -12.79 -2.36 3.44
C LEU A 250 -13.73 -2.04 2.26
N GLU A 251 -15.01 -2.34 2.40
CA GLU A 251 -16.02 -2.03 1.39
C GLU A 251 -16.07 -0.52 1.13
N ALA A 252 -16.17 0.30 2.16
CA ALA A 252 -16.23 1.76 2.06
C ALA A 252 -14.96 2.35 1.42
N MET A 253 -13.79 1.83 1.80
CA MET A 253 -12.50 2.26 1.25
C MET A 253 -12.37 1.90 -0.22
N ILE A 254 -12.66 0.65 -0.61
CA ILE A 254 -12.59 0.20 -2.02
C ILE A 254 -13.60 0.93 -2.89
N ARG A 255 -14.79 1.21 -2.37
CA ARG A 255 -15.81 2.03 -3.06
C ARG A 255 -15.27 3.42 -3.39
N THR A 256 -14.67 4.09 -2.42
CA THR A 256 -14.07 5.42 -2.61
C THR A 256 -12.96 5.39 -3.67
N VAL A 257 -12.09 4.38 -3.62
CA VAL A 257 -11.03 4.22 -4.64
C VAL A 257 -11.63 4.00 -6.03
N LYS A 258 -12.67 3.18 -6.15
CA LYS A 258 -13.38 2.95 -7.42
C LYS A 258 -13.98 4.24 -7.98
N GLU A 259 -14.65 5.01 -7.14
CA GLU A 259 -15.30 6.27 -7.54
C GLU A 259 -14.28 7.30 -8.04
N VAL A 260 -13.13 7.42 -7.39
CA VAL A 260 -12.11 8.42 -7.71
C VAL A 260 -11.18 7.96 -8.84
N HIS A 261 -10.75 6.71 -8.82
CA HIS A 261 -9.68 6.21 -9.68
C HIS A 261 -10.05 5.05 -10.60
N GLY A 262 -11.29 4.51 -10.52
CA GLY A 262 -11.68 3.28 -11.22
C GLY A 262 -11.35 3.29 -12.71
N LYS A 263 -11.66 4.40 -13.41
CA LYS A 263 -11.35 4.55 -14.84
C LYS A 263 -9.83 4.56 -15.09
N LYS A 264 -9.05 5.32 -14.32
CA LYS A 264 -7.58 5.40 -14.46
C LYS A 264 -6.94 4.03 -14.19
N ILE A 265 -7.44 3.28 -13.20
CA ILE A 265 -6.97 1.93 -12.87
C ILE A 265 -7.23 0.99 -14.04
N TYR A 266 -8.43 1.04 -14.63
CA TYR A 266 -8.75 0.22 -15.79
C TYR A 266 -7.84 0.55 -16.99
N ASP A 267 -7.68 1.83 -17.30
CA ASP A 267 -6.87 2.29 -18.43
C ASP A 267 -5.38 1.93 -18.28
N SER A 268 -4.83 1.98 -17.04
CA SER A 268 -3.39 1.75 -16.78
C SER A 268 -3.03 0.30 -16.44
N TYR A 269 -3.93 -0.44 -15.80
CA TYR A 269 -3.67 -1.77 -15.24
C TYR A 269 -4.60 -2.86 -15.79
N SER A 270 -5.53 -2.51 -16.69
CA SER A 270 -6.55 -3.43 -17.21
C SER A 270 -7.33 -4.17 -16.10
N ARG A 271 -7.52 -3.48 -14.94
CA ARG A 271 -8.19 -4.01 -13.77
C ARG A 271 -9.47 -3.24 -13.47
N ASP A 272 -10.60 -3.94 -13.48
CA ASP A 272 -11.85 -3.37 -12.97
C ASP A 272 -11.89 -3.52 -11.44
N VAL A 273 -12.08 -2.41 -10.74
CA VAL A 273 -12.20 -2.41 -9.26
C VAL A 273 -13.59 -2.89 -8.88
N ILE A 274 -13.64 -4.06 -8.25
CA ILE A 274 -14.87 -4.66 -7.75
C ILE A 274 -15.05 -4.26 -6.29
N VAL A 275 -16.15 -3.54 -6.00
CA VAL A 275 -16.57 -3.27 -4.63
C VAL A 275 -17.16 -4.55 -4.05
N PRO A 276 -16.62 -5.08 -2.94
CA PRO A 276 -17.08 -6.36 -2.41
C PRO A 276 -18.50 -6.27 -1.85
N THR A 277 -19.23 -7.35 -1.93
CA THR A 277 -20.54 -7.50 -1.28
C THR A 277 -20.37 -8.01 0.16
N LEU A 278 -21.20 -7.55 1.08
CA LEU A 278 -21.21 -8.00 2.47
C LEU A 278 -22.31 -9.05 2.72
N PRO A 279 -22.10 -10.01 3.62
CA PRO A 279 -20.88 -10.30 4.37
C PRO A 279 -19.86 -11.09 3.54
N PHE A 280 -18.58 -11.05 3.94
CA PHE A 280 -17.55 -11.90 3.33
C PHE A 280 -17.71 -13.36 3.78
N PRO A 281 -17.39 -14.36 2.93
CA PRO A 281 -17.35 -15.76 3.36
C PRO A 281 -16.42 -15.99 4.55
N ARG A 282 -16.84 -16.82 5.52
CA ARG A 282 -16.10 -17.17 6.73
C ARG A 282 -15.98 -18.69 6.82
N ILE A 283 -14.78 -19.19 6.89
CA ILE A 283 -14.48 -20.63 6.80
C ILE A 283 -13.45 -20.99 7.87
N PRO A 284 -13.76 -21.95 8.79
CA PRO A 284 -12.75 -22.50 9.70
C PRO A 284 -11.57 -23.09 8.95
N LEU A 285 -10.37 -22.96 9.48
CA LEU A 285 -9.14 -23.49 8.85
C LEU A 285 -9.25 -24.99 8.53
N ARG A 286 -9.86 -25.77 9.43
CA ARG A 286 -10.12 -27.19 9.20
C ARG A 286 -10.92 -27.42 7.92
N ASP A 287 -12.03 -26.69 7.76
CA ASP A 287 -12.92 -26.84 6.62
C ASP A 287 -12.25 -26.34 5.32
N ALA A 288 -11.43 -25.29 5.41
CA ALA A 288 -10.60 -24.82 4.30
C ALA A 288 -9.61 -25.90 3.84
N LYS A 289 -8.91 -26.57 4.78
CA LYS A 289 -8.01 -27.69 4.49
C LYS A 289 -8.75 -28.87 3.83
N GLU A 290 -9.96 -29.19 4.28
CA GLU A 290 -10.79 -30.23 3.64
C GLU A 290 -11.20 -29.85 2.19
N MET A 291 -11.51 -28.59 1.94
CA MET A 291 -11.82 -28.10 0.59
C MET A 291 -10.61 -28.21 -0.33
N LEU A 292 -9.43 -27.84 0.16
CA LEU A 292 -8.15 -27.93 -0.56
C LEU A 292 -7.80 -29.39 -0.88
N ALA A 293 -7.92 -30.28 0.09
CA ALA A 293 -7.67 -31.71 -0.09
C ALA A 293 -8.55 -32.32 -1.19
N LYS A 294 -9.84 -31.94 -1.27
CA LYS A 294 -10.76 -32.35 -2.34
C LYS A 294 -10.35 -31.89 -3.73
N LYS A 295 -9.60 -30.78 -3.82
CA LYS A 295 -9.00 -30.26 -5.07
C LYS A 295 -7.59 -30.84 -5.33
N GLY A 296 -7.09 -31.71 -4.45
CA GLY A 296 -5.76 -32.32 -4.58
C GLY A 296 -4.61 -31.39 -4.14
N VAL A 297 -4.91 -30.29 -3.45
CA VAL A 297 -3.91 -29.37 -2.91
C VAL A 297 -3.69 -29.68 -1.45
N ASN A 298 -2.48 -30.16 -1.11
CA ASN A 298 -2.09 -30.50 0.25
C ASN A 298 -0.73 -29.87 0.55
N SER A 299 -0.54 -29.39 1.78
CA SER A 299 0.77 -28.98 2.28
C SER A 299 1.12 -29.72 3.57
N GLU A 300 2.40 -29.73 3.90
CA GLU A 300 2.87 -30.29 5.18
C GLU A 300 2.49 -29.38 6.38
N LYS A 301 2.09 -28.13 6.11
CA LYS A 301 1.71 -27.14 7.11
C LYS A 301 0.27 -27.41 7.57
N SER A 302 0.10 -28.03 8.72
CA SER A 302 -1.22 -28.38 9.25
C SER A 302 -1.91 -27.26 10.02
N ASP A 303 -1.14 -26.31 10.55
CA ASP A 303 -1.59 -25.26 11.47
C ASP A 303 -1.77 -23.88 10.81
N ASP A 304 -1.48 -23.79 9.51
CA ASP A 304 -1.60 -22.56 8.73
C ASP A 304 -1.77 -22.90 7.23
N LEU A 305 -2.02 -21.87 6.38
CA LEU A 305 -2.04 -22.03 4.93
C LEU A 305 -0.67 -21.71 4.31
N SER A 306 -0.27 -22.51 3.35
CA SER A 306 0.86 -22.17 2.48
C SER A 306 0.42 -21.16 1.40
N PRO A 307 1.36 -20.44 0.75
CA PRO A 307 1.01 -19.54 -0.35
C PRO A 307 0.30 -20.22 -1.53
N GLU A 308 0.52 -21.49 -1.74
CA GLU A 308 -0.18 -22.30 -2.75
C GLU A 308 -1.62 -22.57 -2.32
N GLU A 309 -1.82 -22.94 -1.05
CA GLU A 309 -3.13 -23.17 -0.47
C GLU A 309 -3.98 -21.87 -0.42
N GLU A 310 -3.39 -20.72 -0.08
CA GLU A 310 -4.07 -19.41 -0.12
C GLU A 310 -4.63 -19.13 -1.52
N ARG A 311 -3.84 -19.38 -2.59
CA ARG A 311 -4.28 -19.20 -3.98
C ARG A 311 -5.39 -20.16 -4.36
N ALA A 312 -5.20 -21.45 -4.09
CA ALA A 312 -6.17 -22.47 -4.42
C ALA A 312 -7.51 -22.28 -3.66
N LEU A 313 -7.44 -21.90 -2.38
CA LEU A 313 -8.64 -21.59 -1.59
C LEU A 313 -9.39 -20.40 -2.19
N SER A 314 -8.70 -19.33 -2.59
CA SER A 314 -9.35 -18.17 -3.20
C SER A 314 -10.05 -18.51 -4.51
N GLU A 315 -9.50 -19.43 -5.32
CA GLU A 315 -10.17 -19.96 -6.52
C GLU A 315 -11.45 -20.72 -6.16
N ILE A 316 -11.39 -21.61 -5.14
CA ILE A 316 -12.56 -22.34 -4.66
C ILE A 316 -13.65 -21.38 -4.17
N ILE A 317 -13.27 -20.34 -3.43
CA ILE A 317 -14.19 -19.33 -2.91
C ILE A 317 -14.86 -18.57 -4.06
N LYS A 318 -14.08 -18.18 -5.05
CA LYS A 318 -14.60 -17.48 -6.23
C LYS A 318 -15.58 -18.36 -7.02
N GLU A 319 -15.27 -19.64 -7.21
CA GLU A 319 -16.15 -20.60 -7.87
C GLU A 319 -17.45 -20.84 -7.08
N LYS A 320 -17.35 -20.99 -5.75
CA LYS A 320 -18.45 -21.41 -4.91
C LYS A 320 -19.35 -20.25 -4.45
N TYR A 321 -18.75 -19.10 -4.13
CA TYR A 321 -19.43 -17.96 -3.51
C TYR A 321 -19.44 -16.72 -4.41
N GLY A 322 -18.72 -16.71 -5.53
CA GLY A 322 -18.60 -15.52 -6.40
C GLY A 322 -17.85 -14.36 -5.72
N HIS A 323 -17.01 -14.64 -4.71
CA HIS A 323 -16.39 -13.64 -3.87
C HIS A 323 -14.86 -13.65 -3.96
N GLU A 324 -14.23 -12.48 -3.93
CA GLU A 324 -12.77 -12.37 -3.98
C GLU A 324 -12.11 -12.44 -2.59
N PHE A 325 -12.87 -12.18 -1.52
CA PHE A 325 -12.42 -12.21 -0.13
C PHE A 325 -12.93 -13.45 0.60
N VAL A 326 -12.15 -13.91 1.58
CA VAL A 326 -12.56 -14.94 2.53
C VAL A 326 -11.83 -14.78 3.86
N PHE A 327 -12.57 -14.81 4.96
CA PHE A 327 -12.01 -15.00 6.28
C PHE A 327 -11.75 -16.48 6.54
N VAL A 328 -10.52 -16.83 6.89
CA VAL A 328 -10.16 -18.12 7.43
C VAL A 328 -10.07 -17.97 8.94
N THR A 329 -10.78 -18.81 9.70
CA THR A 329 -10.95 -18.65 11.15
C THR A 329 -10.43 -19.86 11.92
N GLU A 330 -10.40 -19.77 13.25
CA GLU A 330 -10.13 -20.90 14.16
C GLU A 330 -8.74 -21.52 13.97
N TYR A 331 -7.73 -20.66 13.90
CA TYR A 331 -6.35 -21.14 13.84
C TYR A 331 -5.90 -21.79 15.16
N PRO A 332 -5.04 -22.83 15.10
CA PRO A 332 -4.48 -23.47 16.29
C PRO A 332 -3.64 -22.52 17.14
N VAL A 333 -3.61 -22.75 18.44
CA VAL A 333 -2.77 -21.98 19.39
C VAL A 333 -1.27 -22.09 19.06
N SER A 334 -0.82 -23.12 18.37
CA SER A 334 0.58 -23.28 17.93
C SER A 334 0.99 -22.17 16.96
N ALA A 335 0.09 -21.79 16.05
CA ALA A 335 0.33 -20.82 15.00
C ALA A 335 0.12 -19.36 15.43
N ARG A 336 -0.44 -19.11 16.62
CA ARG A 336 -0.88 -17.78 17.05
C ARG A 336 -0.14 -17.26 18.29
N PRO A 337 0.01 -15.93 18.45
CA PRO A 337 0.60 -15.32 19.64
C PRO A 337 -0.18 -15.65 20.92
N PHE A 338 0.49 -15.55 22.06
CA PHE A 338 -0.09 -15.88 23.36
C PHE A 338 -1.28 -15.03 23.78
N TYR A 339 -1.41 -13.81 23.25
CA TYR A 339 -2.48 -12.87 23.57
C TYR A 339 -3.77 -13.10 22.76
N HIS A 340 -3.83 -14.10 21.88
CA HIS A 340 -5.08 -14.47 21.23
C HIS A 340 -5.99 -15.27 22.18
N MET A 341 -7.28 -14.91 22.24
CA MET A 341 -8.26 -15.64 23.04
C MET A 341 -8.54 -17.00 22.43
N ARG A 342 -8.68 -18.02 23.28
CA ARG A 342 -9.02 -19.38 22.84
C ARG A 342 -10.53 -19.57 22.71
N LEU A 343 -10.95 -20.51 21.87
CA LEU A 343 -12.35 -20.94 21.76
C LEU A 343 -12.81 -21.61 23.06
N GLU A 344 -14.03 -21.33 23.47
CA GLU A 344 -14.61 -21.88 24.71
C GLU A 344 -14.80 -23.40 24.64
N GLY A 345 -15.21 -23.93 23.48
CA GLY A 345 -15.44 -25.36 23.26
C GLY A 345 -14.19 -26.16 22.93
N ASP A 346 -13.14 -25.51 22.44
CA ASP A 346 -11.87 -26.14 22.06
C ASP A 346 -10.67 -25.23 22.36
N GLN A 347 -10.01 -25.50 23.48
CA GLN A 347 -8.87 -24.71 23.96
C GLN A 347 -7.58 -24.86 23.09
N THR A 348 -7.60 -25.74 22.10
CA THR A 348 -6.50 -25.89 21.12
C THR A 348 -6.60 -24.91 19.96
N LEU A 349 -7.77 -24.25 19.80
CA LEU A 349 -8.07 -23.27 18.77
C LEU A 349 -8.21 -21.86 19.36
N THR A 350 -8.01 -20.87 18.52
CA THR A 350 -8.10 -19.47 18.89
C THR A 350 -9.27 -18.75 18.19
N LYS A 351 -9.77 -17.69 18.81
CA LYS A 351 -10.73 -16.73 18.20
C LYS A 351 -9.95 -15.76 17.29
N SER A 352 -9.22 -16.32 16.33
CA SER A 352 -8.43 -15.55 15.36
C SER A 352 -8.85 -15.84 13.93
N PHE A 353 -8.46 -14.96 13.05
CA PHE A 353 -8.74 -15.08 11.62
C PHE A 353 -7.67 -14.40 10.79
N ASP A 354 -7.54 -14.84 9.55
CA ASP A 354 -6.84 -14.12 8.49
C ASP A 354 -7.82 -13.80 7.38
N LEU A 355 -7.70 -12.62 6.79
CA LEU A 355 -8.45 -12.25 5.60
C LEU A 355 -7.59 -12.43 4.36
N LEU A 356 -8.04 -13.30 3.47
CA LEU A 356 -7.43 -13.50 2.16
C LEU A 356 -8.17 -12.69 1.10
N TRP A 357 -7.43 -12.04 0.20
CA TRP A 357 -7.95 -11.43 -1.02
C TRP A 357 -7.21 -11.97 -2.24
N ASN A 358 -7.95 -12.67 -3.12
CA ASN A 358 -7.39 -13.23 -4.36
C ASN A 358 -6.05 -13.96 -4.16
N GLY A 359 -5.97 -14.85 -3.14
CA GLY A 359 -4.82 -15.72 -2.88
C GLY A 359 -3.65 -15.06 -2.15
N ILE A 360 -3.91 -13.98 -1.42
CA ILE A 360 -2.93 -13.37 -0.51
C ILE A 360 -3.62 -12.98 0.80
N GLU A 361 -2.99 -13.32 1.93
CA GLU A 361 -3.31 -12.79 3.24
C GLU A 361 -3.01 -11.28 3.27
N ILE A 362 -4.05 -10.47 3.52
CA ILE A 362 -3.93 -9.01 3.66
C ILE A 362 -4.03 -8.56 5.11
N THR A 363 -4.70 -9.33 5.96
CA THR A 363 -4.97 -9.01 7.38
C THR A 363 -4.84 -10.23 8.24
N THR A 364 -4.35 -10.05 9.47
CA THR A 364 -4.52 -10.96 10.60
C THR A 364 -5.26 -10.25 11.72
N GLY A 365 -6.26 -10.90 12.28
CA GLY A 365 -7.07 -10.38 13.38
C GLY A 365 -7.44 -11.41 14.44
N ALA A 366 -7.85 -10.92 15.61
CA ALA A 366 -8.32 -11.79 16.70
C ALA A 366 -9.09 -11.03 17.77
N GLN A 367 -9.95 -11.73 18.48
CA GLN A 367 -10.33 -11.37 19.84
C GLN A 367 -9.14 -11.63 20.75
N ARG A 368 -8.82 -10.68 21.64
CA ARG A 368 -7.66 -10.75 22.53
C ARG A 368 -8.04 -11.36 23.87
N GLU A 369 -7.11 -12.06 24.50
CA GLU A 369 -7.28 -12.51 25.88
C GLU A 369 -7.15 -11.31 26.82
N HIS A 370 -8.23 -10.93 27.46
CA HIS A 370 -8.29 -9.75 28.35
C HIS A 370 -8.27 -10.14 29.86
N ARG A 371 -8.41 -11.43 30.15
CA ARG A 371 -8.39 -11.95 31.54
C ARG A 371 -6.96 -12.22 31.97
N TYR A 372 -6.52 -11.46 32.96
CA TYR A 372 -5.12 -11.47 33.41
C TYR A 372 -4.54 -12.85 33.67
N GLU A 373 -5.24 -13.69 34.45
CA GLU A 373 -4.77 -15.03 34.82
C GLU A 373 -4.63 -15.96 33.58
N GLN A 374 -5.58 -15.86 32.65
CA GLN A 374 -5.53 -16.66 31.42
C GLN A 374 -4.38 -16.19 30.51
N LEU A 375 -4.20 -14.88 30.38
CA LEU A 375 -3.12 -14.30 29.62
C LEU A 375 -1.75 -14.73 30.14
N MET A 376 -1.56 -14.70 31.46
CA MET A 376 -0.34 -15.17 32.13
C MET A 376 -0.08 -16.64 31.89
N LYS A 377 -1.12 -17.47 31.96
CA LYS A 377 -1.04 -18.91 31.69
C LYS A 377 -0.65 -19.18 30.23
N GLN A 378 -1.28 -18.48 29.28
CA GLN A 378 -0.96 -18.61 27.84
C GLN A 378 0.49 -18.19 27.52
N ALA A 379 1.01 -17.14 28.17
CA ALA A 379 2.40 -16.73 28.05
C ALA A 379 3.38 -17.80 28.60
N GLU A 380 3.05 -18.40 29.73
CA GLU A 380 3.84 -19.48 30.33
C GLU A 380 3.87 -20.74 29.43
N GLU A 381 2.73 -21.15 28.86
CA GLU A 381 2.63 -22.24 27.89
C GLU A 381 3.48 -22.00 26.64
N LYS A 382 3.67 -20.74 26.22
CA LYS A 382 4.58 -20.35 25.13
C LYS A 382 6.03 -20.15 25.58
N SER A 383 6.36 -20.50 26.83
CA SER A 383 7.72 -20.36 27.40
C SER A 383 8.28 -18.93 27.34
N LEU A 384 7.40 -17.91 27.44
CA LEU A 384 7.84 -16.53 27.45
C LEU A 384 8.30 -16.08 28.83
N HIS A 385 9.40 -15.31 28.87
CA HIS A 385 9.88 -14.70 30.10
C HIS A 385 8.93 -13.58 30.52
N LYS A 386 8.52 -13.60 31.80
CA LYS A 386 7.52 -12.67 32.34
C LYS A 386 8.09 -11.28 32.57
N GLU A 387 9.35 -11.19 32.99
CA GLU A 387 9.98 -9.92 33.37
C GLU A 387 9.98 -8.87 32.24
N PRO A 388 10.34 -9.19 30.99
CA PRO A 388 10.28 -8.20 29.90
C PRO A 388 8.87 -7.81 29.51
N LEU A 389 7.85 -8.62 29.86
CA LEU A 389 6.44 -8.42 29.53
C LEU A 389 5.61 -7.92 30.71
N GLU A 390 6.21 -7.67 31.88
CA GLU A 390 5.48 -7.25 33.08
C GLU A 390 4.64 -5.98 32.85
N PHE A 391 5.20 -4.99 32.14
CA PHE A 391 4.48 -3.77 31.79
C PHE A 391 3.21 -4.06 30.97
N TYR A 392 3.28 -5.01 30.04
CA TYR A 392 2.15 -5.41 29.21
C TYR A 392 1.07 -6.15 30.05
N PHE A 393 1.46 -7.11 30.87
CA PHE A 393 0.53 -7.84 31.75
C PHE A 393 -0.18 -6.89 32.73
N ASN A 394 0.47 -5.83 33.17
CA ASN A 394 -0.11 -4.86 34.08
C ASN A 394 -1.30 -4.11 33.47
N PHE A 395 -1.43 -4.00 32.14
CA PHE A 395 -2.61 -3.41 31.49
C PHE A 395 -3.88 -4.19 31.83
N PHE A 396 -3.79 -5.50 31.96
CA PHE A 396 -4.90 -6.41 32.19
C PHE A 396 -5.19 -6.63 33.68
N LYS A 397 -4.17 -6.47 34.53
CA LYS A 397 -4.27 -6.71 35.96
C LYS A 397 -5.27 -5.79 36.68
N TYR A 398 -5.47 -4.60 36.16
CA TYR A 398 -6.34 -3.60 36.75
C TYR A 398 -7.69 -3.42 36.06
N GLY A 399 -8.07 -4.38 35.23
CA GLY A 399 -9.31 -4.40 34.47
C GLY A 399 -9.13 -3.90 33.04
N CYS A 400 -9.41 -4.78 32.11
CA CYS A 400 -9.41 -4.50 30.68
C CYS A 400 -10.69 -5.07 30.07
N PRO A 401 -11.44 -4.32 29.25
CA PRO A 401 -12.66 -4.83 28.64
C PRO A 401 -12.35 -5.93 27.61
N PRO A 402 -13.31 -6.80 27.26
CA PRO A 402 -13.21 -7.64 26.06
C PRO A 402 -12.90 -6.78 24.86
N HIS A 403 -11.90 -7.17 24.06
CA HIS A 403 -11.47 -6.38 22.92
C HIS A 403 -10.82 -7.26 21.85
N GLY A 404 -10.64 -6.67 20.69
CA GLY A 404 -9.96 -7.30 19.58
C GLY A 404 -9.68 -6.33 18.46
N GLY A 405 -8.95 -6.80 17.47
CA GLY A 405 -8.56 -5.96 16.35
C GLY A 405 -7.75 -6.69 15.30
N ILE A 406 -7.25 -5.92 14.38
CA ILE A 406 -6.52 -6.39 13.21
C ILE A 406 -5.19 -5.65 13.02
N GLY A 407 -4.32 -6.27 12.21
CA GLY A 407 -3.21 -5.62 11.53
C GLY A 407 -3.28 -5.94 10.05
N LEU A 408 -3.36 -4.92 9.19
CA LEU A 408 -3.49 -5.04 7.74
C LEU A 408 -2.26 -4.49 7.03
N SER A 409 -1.85 -5.14 5.94
CA SER A 409 -0.81 -4.65 5.03
C SER A 409 -1.44 -3.88 3.84
N PRO A 410 -1.42 -2.54 3.83
CA PRO A 410 -1.98 -1.76 2.73
C PRO A 410 -1.22 -1.97 1.42
N SER A 411 0.08 -2.33 1.45
CA SER A 411 0.83 -2.67 0.24
C SER A 411 0.32 -3.97 -0.40
N ARG A 412 0.00 -5.01 0.39
CA ARG A 412 -0.60 -6.24 -0.15
C ARG A 412 -2.00 -5.98 -0.69
N LEU A 413 -2.79 -5.16 0.00
CA LEU A 413 -4.12 -4.75 -0.47
C LEU A 413 -4.01 -4.01 -1.81
N LEU A 414 -3.11 -3.05 -1.94
CA LEU A 414 -2.91 -2.28 -3.18
C LEU A 414 -2.40 -3.16 -4.32
N MET A 415 -1.50 -4.14 -4.04
CA MET A 415 -1.11 -5.15 -5.03
C MET A 415 -2.33 -5.84 -5.66
N LYS A 416 -3.28 -6.27 -4.82
CA LYS A 416 -4.47 -6.98 -5.31
C LYS A 416 -5.47 -6.06 -6.00
N LEU A 417 -5.62 -4.86 -5.50
CA LEU A 417 -6.46 -3.84 -6.12
C LEU A 417 -6.01 -3.51 -7.54
N LEU A 418 -4.68 -3.43 -7.77
CA LEU A 418 -4.08 -3.13 -9.08
C LEU A 418 -3.71 -4.38 -9.89
N ASN A 419 -3.87 -5.57 -9.33
CA ASN A 419 -3.44 -6.83 -9.93
C ASN A 419 -1.95 -6.87 -10.30
N VAL A 420 -1.08 -6.24 -9.49
CA VAL A 420 0.37 -6.34 -9.63
C VAL A 420 0.92 -7.48 -8.78
N SER A 421 1.98 -8.13 -9.25
CA SER A 421 2.47 -9.37 -8.67
C SER A 421 3.48 -9.19 -7.54
N ASN A 422 3.97 -7.96 -7.31
CA ASN A 422 5.08 -7.72 -6.40
C ASN A 422 4.87 -6.45 -5.57
N VAL A 423 5.02 -6.58 -4.25
CA VAL A 423 4.88 -5.48 -3.30
C VAL A 423 5.83 -4.30 -3.58
N ARG A 424 7.00 -4.59 -4.17
CA ARG A 424 8.00 -3.58 -4.55
C ARG A 424 7.49 -2.58 -5.59
N GLU A 425 6.53 -2.99 -6.41
CA GLU A 425 5.90 -2.10 -7.41
C GLU A 425 5.06 -1.01 -6.74
N VAL A 426 4.41 -1.34 -5.64
CA VAL A 426 3.47 -0.46 -4.92
C VAL A 426 4.11 0.25 -3.73
N THR A 427 5.38 -0.04 -3.40
CA THR A 427 6.13 0.62 -2.34
C THR A 427 6.93 1.79 -2.93
N TYR A 428 6.92 2.95 -2.24
CA TYR A 428 7.66 4.14 -2.71
C TYR A 428 9.16 3.86 -2.81
N LEU A 429 9.77 3.51 -1.68
CA LEU A 429 11.18 3.09 -1.59
C LEU A 429 11.24 1.77 -0.80
N TYR A 430 11.35 0.68 -1.51
CA TYR A 430 11.38 -0.66 -0.93
C TYR A 430 12.62 -0.88 -0.04
N ARG A 431 12.41 -1.51 1.13
CA ARG A 431 13.46 -2.03 2.00
C ARG A 431 13.36 -3.55 2.09
N GLY A 432 14.50 -4.22 1.99
CA GLY A 432 14.59 -5.68 2.07
C GLY A 432 15.99 -6.12 2.43
N PRO A 433 16.25 -7.43 2.60
CA PRO A 433 17.53 -7.96 3.11
C PRO A 433 18.78 -7.49 2.35
N LYS A 434 18.61 -7.08 1.09
CA LYS A 434 19.72 -6.65 0.21
C LYS A 434 19.60 -5.20 -0.25
N ARG A 435 18.64 -4.41 0.29
CA ARG A 435 18.41 -3.05 -0.17
C ARG A 435 18.15 -2.08 0.99
N LEU A 436 19.08 -1.11 1.14
CA LEU A 436 18.96 0.04 2.04
C LEU A 436 19.02 1.38 1.28
N THR A 437 19.38 1.36 0.00
CA THR A 437 19.48 2.54 -0.88
C THR A 437 18.82 2.24 -2.24
N PRO A 438 18.35 3.23 -2.94
CA PRO A 438 18.03 4.58 -2.54
C PRO A 438 17.02 4.61 -1.45
#